data_fff882dc161f04c7bd31f44cb1c16bb8
#
_entry.id   fff882dc161f04c7bd31f44cb1c16bb8
#
_cell.length_a   1.000
_cell.length_b   1.000
_cell.length_c   1.000
_cell.angle_alpha   90.00
_cell.angle_beta   90.00
_cell.angle_gamma   90.00
#
_symmetry.space_group_name_H-M   'P 1'
#
loop_
_entity.id
_entity.type
_entity.pdbx_description
1 polymer ?
#
loop_
_entity_poly.entity_id
_entity_poly.type
_entity_poly.pdbx_seq_one_letter_code
_entity_poly.pdbx_strand_id
1 'polypeptide(L)'
;KFALSWMKDLINHAKKRGLYVQFSFEPRITSVEQTVATVHDILKTYPNIDALELITEETGGWGAGCTRAETEATLNNFFDKSVATDSAVNAPIKEKQSDLNALYMQIGIISKAIKQLNMDKTMHPEFKLGIYCSITPYTKGAYRLARLALPETKICLMSSHGSEGTAQALPSVVLTSQDRKMTEIYSWIEFDGLMYLYQNSISGNEKMMKWLSDSSDNTVSSILFNHWRSAENRTSARFATEATLDATVSAERFYRAYANRLSITDKKRFIEAMQLVNRADVFATTNLGNIGFCWMGAWGNGGSYTWMSKDNIDYARTIYLNAGNLLKDILKQTEKGTEANHYLSFICNRVLCSVLYLDAFREAVNIQGVIGKNQTAESQAKVKQICDKALLIFDQYMAKHAEMLEDRGCEGTLVSVWNSPIRGLKIYRAQFGGVPMDVPSSLDAVDAPPLPIVY
;
A
#
# COMPACT_ATOMS: atom_id res chain seq x y z
N LYS A 1 11.73 -14.46 21.01
CA LYS A 1 12.40 -15.73 20.61
C LYS A 1 11.54 -16.53 19.61
N PHE A 2 10.24 -16.69 19.86
CA PHE A 2 9.33 -17.45 18.98
C PHE A 2 9.27 -16.87 17.57
N ALA A 3 9.01 -15.57 17.41
CA ALA A 3 8.93 -14.91 16.11
C ALA A 3 10.22 -15.06 15.27
N LEU A 4 11.37 -14.98 15.91
CA LEU A 4 12.67 -15.16 15.23
C LEU A 4 12.86 -16.59 14.71
N SER A 5 12.46 -17.59 15.52
CA SER A 5 12.51 -19.01 15.11
C SER A 5 11.56 -19.27 13.94
N TRP A 6 10.33 -18.81 14.06
CA TRP A 6 9.32 -18.97 13.01
C TRP A 6 9.74 -18.34 11.67
N MET A 7 10.30 -17.12 11.70
CA MET A 7 10.82 -16.46 10.50
C MET A 7 11.97 -17.28 9.88
N LYS A 8 12.86 -17.84 10.71
CA LYS A 8 13.95 -18.71 10.24
C LYS A 8 13.40 -19.95 9.53
N ASP A 9 12.37 -20.58 10.10
CA ASP A 9 11.73 -21.76 9.50
C ASP A 9 11.05 -21.41 8.19
N LEU A 10 10.41 -20.25 8.09
CA LEU A 10 9.80 -19.75 6.86
C LEU A 10 10.85 -19.50 5.76
N ILE A 11 11.96 -18.85 6.09
CA ILE A 11 13.08 -18.63 5.17
C ILE A 11 13.62 -19.98 4.67
N ASN A 12 13.88 -20.91 5.58
CA ASN A 12 14.38 -22.23 5.23
C ASN A 12 13.38 -23.01 4.33
N HIS A 13 12.08 -22.86 4.59
CA HIS A 13 11.05 -23.48 3.76
C HIS A 13 11.03 -22.88 2.34
N ALA A 14 11.13 -21.56 2.22
CA ALA A 14 11.24 -20.88 0.92
C ALA A 14 12.48 -21.33 0.15
N LYS A 15 13.64 -21.41 0.82
CA LYS A 15 14.90 -21.89 0.22
C LYS A 15 14.79 -23.33 -0.28
N LYS A 16 14.18 -24.22 0.50
CA LYS A 16 13.92 -25.62 0.08
C LYS A 16 13.08 -25.74 -1.18
N ARG A 17 12.25 -24.72 -1.45
CA ARG A 17 11.43 -24.62 -2.68
C ARG A 17 12.15 -23.93 -3.84
N GLY A 18 13.43 -23.57 -3.68
CA GLY A 18 14.21 -22.88 -4.72
C GLY A 18 13.88 -21.40 -4.87
N LEU A 19 13.19 -20.82 -3.90
CA LEU A 19 12.86 -19.40 -3.95
C LEU A 19 14.08 -18.54 -3.57
N TYR A 20 14.23 -17.42 -4.25
CA TYR A 20 15.14 -16.34 -3.87
C TYR A 20 14.52 -15.57 -2.70
N VAL A 21 15.26 -15.46 -1.60
CA VAL A 21 14.76 -14.83 -0.37
C VAL A 21 15.50 -13.53 -0.13
N GLN A 22 14.79 -12.43 -0.27
CA GLN A 22 15.25 -11.11 0.11
C GLN A 22 14.65 -10.73 1.46
N PHE A 23 15.49 -10.24 2.36
CA PHE A 23 15.07 -9.63 3.61
C PHE A 23 15.25 -8.13 3.48
N SER A 24 14.24 -7.36 3.84
CA SER A 24 14.27 -5.91 3.75
C SER A 24 14.03 -5.30 5.14
N PHE A 25 14.75 -4.23 5.48
CA PHE A 25 14.52 -3.50 6.72
C PHE A 25 14.85 -2.01 6.55
N GLU A 26 14.22 -1.19 7.35
CA GLU A 26 14.45 0.24 7.42
C GLU A 26 15.46 0.54 8.54
N PRO A 27 16.75 0.82 8.23
CA PRO A 27 17.65 1.34 9.23
C PRO A 27 17.20 2.74 9.60
N ARG A 28 16.71 2.93 10.80
CA ARG A 28 16.36 4.28 11.29
C ARG A 28 17.53 5.23 11.09
N ILE A 29 17.29 6.55 11.08
CA ILE A 29 18.34 7.57 11.00
C ILE A 29 19.28 7.37 12.22
N THR A 30 20.35 6.60 12.02
CA THR A 30 21.33 6.21 13.02
C THR A 30 22.72 6.58 12.52
N SER A 31 23.73 5.83 12.90
CA SER A 31 25.07 5.93 12.31
C SER A 31 25.34 4.79 11.33
N VAL A 32 26.36 4.97 10.50
CA VAL A 32 26.85 3.90 9.60
C VAL A 32 27.24 2.66 10.40
N GLU A 33 27.93 2.83 11.52
CA GLU A 33 28.39 1.76 12.41
C GLU A 33 27.22 0.98 12.99
N GLN A 34 26.19 1.66 13.46
CA GLN A 34 24.97 1.01 13.98
C GLN A 34 24.24 0.24 12.88
N THR A 35 24.14 0.81 11.68
CA THR A 35 23.54 0.13 10.53
C THR A 35 24.28 -1.15 10.18
N VAL A 36 25.62 -1.09 10.10
CA VAL A 36 26.47 -2.25 9.85
C VAL A 36 26.33 -3.31 10.95
N ALA A 37 26.34 -2.90 12.22
CA ALA A 37 26.13 -3.82 13.34
C ALA A 37 24.77 -4.53 13.27
N THR A 38 23.70 -3.81 12.94
CA THR A 38 22.37 -4.39 12.75
C THR A 38 22.36 -5.41 11.61
N VAL A 39 23.03 -5.12 10.50
CA VAL A 39 23.15 -6.05 9.37
C VAL A 39 23.85 -7.35 9.82
N HIS A 40 24.93 -7.25 10.56
CA HIS A 40 25.61 -8.44 11.10
C HIS A 40 24.70 -9.28 12.01
N ASP A 41 23.90 -8.65 12.86
CA ASP A 41 22.95 -9.36 13.73
C ASP A 41 21.82 -10.03 12.92
N ILE A 42 21.32 -9.38 11.86
CA ILE A 42 20.35 -9.98 10.94
C ILE A 42 20.94 -11.20 10.26
N LEU A 43 22.14 -11.09 9.70
CA LEU A 43 22.79 -12.20 8.99
C LEU A 43 23.19 -13.35 9.92
N LYS A 44 23.58 -13.07 11.16
CA LYS A 44 23.77 -14.09 12.18
C LYS A 44 22.47 -14.83 12.50
N THR A 45 21.36 -14.13 12.50
CA THR A 45 20.03 -14.72 12.79
C THR A 45 19.49 -15.48 11.59
N TYR A 46 19.64 -14.94 10.38
CA TYR A 46 19.09 -15.46 9.13
C TYR A 46 20.19 -15.67 8.06
N PRO A 47 21.07 -16.64 8.24
CA PRO A 47 22.24 -16.82 7.37
C PRO A 47 21.91 -17.29 5.95
N ASN A 48 20.67 -17.74 5.70
CA ASN A 48 20.26 -18.37 4.43
C ASN A 48 19.50 -17.42 3.49
N ILE A 49 19.50 -16.12 3.75
CA ILE A 49 18.92 -15.14 2.82
C ILE A 49 19.86 -14.91 1.63
N ASP A 50 19.28 -14.64 0.45
CA ASP A 50 20.04 -14.36 -0.78
C ASP A 50 20.39 -12.89 -0.91
N ALA A 51 19.52 -12.02 -0.42
CA ALA A 51 19.74 -10.58 -0.41
C ALA A 51 19.27 -9.93 0.88
N LEU A 52 19.91 -8.81 1.19
CA LEU A 52 19.50 -7.88 2.23
C LEU A 52 19.35 -6.49 1.64
N GLU A 53 18.14 -5.97 1.69
CA GLU A 53 17.82 -4.64 1.22
C GLU A 53 17.69 -3.68 2.41
N LEU A 54 18.42 -2.58 2.35
CA LEU A 54 18.33 -1.47 3.29
C LEU A 54 17.47 -0.39 2.66
N ILE A 55 16.28 -0.14 3.22
CA ILE A 55 15.27 0.77 2.66
C ILE A 55 15.31 2.11 3.39
N THR A 56 15.16 3.20 2.67
CA THR A 56 14.93 4.51 3.30
C THR A 56 13.57 4.50 4.02
N GLU A 57 13.52 5.15 5.20
CA GLU A 57 12.29 5.20 5.99
C GLU A 57 11.13 5.87 5.23
N GLU A 58 9.96 5.27 5.33
CA GLU A 58 8.73 5.86 4.82
C GLU A 58 8.36 7.15 5.56
N THR A 59 8.52 7.12 6.88
CA THR A 59 8.06 8.19 7.78
C THR A 59 9.18 9.02 8.38
N GLY A 60 10.43 8.66 8.11
CA GLY A 60 11.60 9.28 8.72
C GLY A 60 11.81 10.71 8.22
N GLY A 61 11.32 11.64 8.98
CA GLY A 61 11.42 13.06 8.67
C GLY A 61 10.20 13.65 7.97
N TRP A 62 9.11 12.91 7.81
CA TRP A 62 7.86 13.44 7.25
C TRP A 62 7.37 14.66 8.04
N GLY A 63 7.21 15.77 7.32
CA GLY A 63 6.84 17.05 7.91
C GLY A 63 7.99 17.82 8.56
N ALA A 64 9.19 17.27 8.63
CA ALA A 64 10.37 18.00 9.09
C ALA A 64 10.80 19.02 8.02
N GLY A 65 10.57 20.29 8.28
CA GLY A 65 11.08 21.36 7.44
C GLY A 65 12.61 21.32 7.40
N CYS A 66 13.18 21.52 6.21
CA CYS A 66 14.62 21.70 6.06
C CYS A 66 14.92 22.87 5.12
N THR A 67 16.09 23.45 5.30
CA THR A 67 16.61 24.53 4.46
C THR A 67 17.51 23.97 3.36
N ARG A 68 17.77 24.79 2.35
CA ARG A 68 18.75 24.51 1.31
C ARG A 68 20.13 24.21 1.89
N ALA A 69 20.59 25.07 2.83
CA ALA A 69 21.91 24.94 3.45
C ALA A 69 22.09 23.61 4.21
N GLU A 70 21.06 23.15 4.92
CA GLU A 70 21.09 21.87 5.63
C GLU A 70 21.21 20.71 4.65
N THR A 71 20.47 20.73 3.54
CA THR A 71 20.53 19.65 2.52
C THR A 71 21.88 19.66 1.79
N GLU A 72 22.43 20.82 1.45
CA GLU A 72 23.76 20.96 0.86
C GLU A 72 24.87 20.50 1.83
N ALA A 73 24.72 20.80 3.12
CA ALA A 73 25.64 20.28 4.16
C ALA A 73 25.61 18.75 4.24
N THR A 74 24.40 18.15 4.20
CA THR A 74 24.25 16.70 4.17
C THR A 74 24.94 16.08 2.95
N LEU A 75 24.74 16.63 1.76
CA LEU A 75 25.40 16.15 0.56
C LEU A 75 26.93 16.21 0.70
N ASN A 76 27.48 17.33 1.16
CA ASN A 76 28.93 17.49 1.35
C ASN A 76 29.51 16.57 2.42
N ASN A 77 28.74 16.20 3.44
CA ASN A 77 29.18 15.31 4.53
C ASN A 77 29.20 13.82 4.15
N PHE A 78 28.29 13.41 3.28
CA PHE A 78 28.13 12.00 2.96
C PHE A 78 28.76 11.59 1.61
N PHE A 79 28.90 12.53 0.66
CA PHE A 79 29.24 12.22 -0.73
C PHE A 79 30.41 13.03 -1.24
N ASP A 80 31.08 12.50 -2.25
CA ASP A 80 32.15 13.21 -2.95
C ASP A 80 31.61 14.44 -3.67
N LYS A 81 32.49 15.41 -3.91
CA LYS A 81 32.13 16.69 -4.55
C LYS A 81 31.39 16.52 -5.89
N SER A 82 31.80 15.55 -6.69
CA SER A 82 31.17 15.25 -8.00
C SER A 82 29.71 14.83 -7.87
N VAL A 83 29.38 14.06 -6.81
CA VAL A 83 28.02 13.63 -6.47
C VAL A 83 27.23 14.78 -5.86
N ALA A 84 27.82 15.49 -4.90
CA ALA A 84 27.19 16.60 -4.19
C ALA A 84 26.82 17.77 -5.11
N THR A 85 27.54 17.96 -6.24
CA THR A 85 27.29 19.02 -7.22
C THR A 85 26.53 18.58 -8.47
N ASP A 86 26.09 17.31 -8.55
CA ASP A 86 25.31 16.81 -9.69
C ASP A 86 23.99 17.59 -9.82
N SER A 87 23.71 18.05 -11.04
CA SER A 87 22.56 18.91 -11.30
C SER A 87 21.21 18.24 -11.04
N ALA A 88 21.08 16.94 -11.31
CA ALA A 88 19.85 16.21 -11.09
C ALA A 88 19.62 15.91 -9.58
N VAL A 89 20.69 15.72 -8.82
CA VAL A 89 20.64 15.60 -7.35
C VAL A 89 20.21 16.93 -6.73
N ASN A 90 20.69 18.04 -7.24
CA ASN A 90 20.39 19.38 -6.70
C ASN A 90 19.07 19.97 -7.20
N ALA A 91 18.49 19.47 -8.29
CA ALA A 91 17.26 20.01 -8.87
C ALA A 91 16.07 20.12 -7.91
N PRO A 92 15.82 19.17 -6.99
CA PRO A 92 14.71 19.28 -6.04
C PRO A 92 14.98 20.17 -4.84
N ILE A 93 16.21 20.65 -4.64
CA ILE A 93 16.60 21.45 -3.47
C ILE A 93 16.04 22.88 -3.59
N LYS A 94 15.21 23.27 -2.62
CA LYS A 94 14.59 24.59 -2.51
C LYS A 94 15.05 25.28 -1.22
N GLU A 95 14.79 26.59 -1.12
CA GLU A 95 15.11 27.38 0.09
C GLU A 95 14.41 26.85 1.35
N LYS A 96 13.18 26.37 1.20
CA LYS A 96 12.42 25.67 2.25
C LYS A 96 11.71 24.49 1.62
N GLN A 97 11.83 23.34 2.25
CA GLN A 97 11.22 22.07 1.81
C GLN A 97 11.01 21.14 3.00
N SER A 98 10.25 20.07 2.81
CA SER A 98 10.09 19.01 3.78
C SER A 98 10.86 17.76 3.32
N ASP A 99 11.30 16.95 4.26
CA ASP A 99 11.73 15.55 4.11
C ASP A 99 12.97 15.26 3.23
N LEU A 100 13.34 16.14 2.30
CA LEU A 100 14.44 15.88 1.35
C LEU A 100 15.79 15.69 2.05
N ASN A 101 16.08 16.50 3.08
CA ASN A 101 17.31 16.39 3.85
C ASN A 101 17.42 15.04 4.55
N ALA A 102 16.33 14.58 5.18
CA ALA A 102 16.25 13.28 5.86
C ALA A 102 16.46 12.14 4.86
N LEU A 103 15.80 12.20 3.70
CA LEU A 103 15.94 11.21 2.64
C LEU A 103 17.40 11.12 2.13
N TYR A 104 18.06 12.26 1.88
CA TYR A 104 19.44 12.30 1.41
C TYR A 104 20.42 11.82 2.49
N MET A 105 20.18 12.14 3.75
CA MET A 105 20.96 11.63 4.87
C MET A 105 20.86 10.09 4.98
N GLN A 106 19.66 9.54 4.88
CA GLN A 106 19.44 8.10 4.90
C GLN A 106 20.14 7.40 3.74
N ILE A 107 20.03 7.92 2.51
CA ILE A 107 20.77 7.41 1.35
C ILE A 107 22.27 7.45 1.62
N GLY A 108 22.77 8.51 2.26
CA GLY A 108 24.18 8.65 2.64
C GLY A 108 24.64 7.59 3.63
N ILE A 109 23.89 7.39 4.72
CA ILE A 109 24.17 6.37 5.74
C ILE A 109 24.15 4.97 5.11
N ILE A 110 23.07 4.63 4.39
CA ILE A 110 22.91 3.32 3.76
C ILE A 110 24.02 3.07 2.73
N SER A 111 24.35 4.06 1.90
CA SER A 111 25.40 3.92 0.88
C SER A 111 26.77 3.65 1.50
N LYS A 112 27.13 4.35 2.58
CA LYS A 112 28.39 4.09 3.30
C LYS A 112 28.37 2.73 3.97
N ALA A 113 27.26 2.32 4.58
CA ALA A 113 27.11 0.99 5.18
C ALA A 113 27.27 -0.12 4.14
N ILE A 114 26.59 -0.04 3.00
CA ILE A 114 26.71 -1.04 1.91
C ILE A 114 28.16 -1.10 1.38
N LYS A 115 28.82 0.04 1.18
CA LYS A 115 30.24 0.06 0.78
C LYS A 115 31.13 -0.68 1.79
N GLN A 116 30.92 -0.45 3.09
CA GLN A 116 31.69 -1.12 4.14
C GLN A 116 31.38 -2.63 4.17
N LEU A 117 30.13 -3.03 4.06
CA LEU A 117 29.71 -4.44 4.03
C LEU A 117 30.26 -5.18 2.81
N ASN A 118 30.28 -4.55 1.64
CA ASN A 118 30.82 -5.13 0.41
C ASN A 118 32.36 -5.30 0.43
N MET A 119 33.07 -4.65 1.36
CA MET A 119 34.50 -4.89 1.56
C MET A 119 34.79 -6.23 2.25
N ASP A 120 33.81 -6.75 2.99
CA ASP A 120 33.92 -8.08 3.60
C ASP A 120 33.46 -9.16 2.61
N LYS A 121 34.41 -9.73 1.89
CA LYS A 121 34.18 -10.78 0.89
C LYS A 121 33.67 -12.12 1.47
N THR A 122 33.60 -12.24 2.77
CA THR A 122 33.02 -13.43 3.43
C THR A 122 31.50 -13.36 3.53
N MET A 123 30.90 -12.20 3.29
CA MET A 123 29.46 -12.03 3.27
C MET A 123 28.86 -12.55 1.97
N HIS A 124 27.82 -13.37 2.10
CA HIS A 124 27.20 -14.05 0.97
C HIS A 124 25.95 -13.36 0.40
N PRO A 125 25.13 -12.58 1.17
CA PRO A 125 23.94 -11.97 0.58
C PRO A 125 24.30 -10.79 -0.32
N GLU A 126 23.54 -10.61 -1.38
CA GLU A 126 23.56 -9.39 -2.16
C GLU A 126 23.01 -8.22 -1.32
N PHE A 127 23.75 -7.11 -1.21
CA PHE A 127 23.24 -5.90 -0.54
C PHE A 127 22.58 -4.99 -1.56
N LYS A 128 21.38 -4.49 -1.23
CA LYS A 128 20.60 -3.60 -2.07
C LYS A 128 20.21 -2.35 -1.30
N LEU A 129 19.96 -1.25 -2.03
CA LEU A 129 19.40 -0.03 -1.48
C LEU A 129 17.98 0.15 -1.99
N GLY A 130 17.00 0.19 -1.08
CA GLY A 130 15.63 0.54 -1.37
C GLY A 130 15.36 2.03 -1.16
N ILE A 131 14.73 2.67 -2.14
CA ILE A 131 14.27 4.04 -2.00
C ILE A 131 12.76 4.04 -1.88
N TYR A 132 12.29 4.25 -0.66
CA TYR A 132 10.89 4.54 -0.40
C TYR A 132 10.67 6.04 -0.53
N CYS A 133 10.05 6.45 -1.62
CA CYS A 133 9.80 7.86 -1.89
C CYS A 133 8.34 8.05 -2.31
N SER A 134 7.48 8.31 -1.33
CA SER A 134 6.08 8.68 -1.58
C SER A 134 5.93 10.07 -2.19
N ILE A 135 7.01 10.89 -2.14
CA ILE A 135 7.01 12.25 -2.65
C ILE A 135 7.63 12.29 -4.04
N THR A 136 6.80 12.13 -5.05
CA THR A 136 7.17 12.08 -6.48
C THR A 136 8.23 13.13 -6.92
N PRO A 137 8.21 14.39 -6.46
CA PRO A 137 9.21 15.38 -6.86
C PRO A 137 10.66 15.01 -6.49
N TYR A 138 10.84 14.19 -5.45
CA TYR A 138 12.18 13.83 -4.96
C TYR A 138 12.72 12.54 -5.56
N THR A 139 11.86 11.69 -6.11
CA THR A 139 12.20 10.36 -6.60
C THR A 139 13.38 10.38 -7.57
N LYS A 140 13.36 11.31 -8.54
CA LYS A 140 14.42 11.42 -9.56
C LYS A 140 15.77 11.81 -8.96
N GLY A 141 15.78 12.79 -8.05
CA GLY A 141 16.99 13.24 -7.36
C GLY A 141 17.56 12.17 -6.44
N ALA A 142 16.71 11.51 -5.64
CA ALA A 142 17.07 10.44 -4.74
C ALA A 142 17.65 9.22 -5.50
N TYR A 143 16.99 8.81 -6.58
CA TYR A 143 17.47 7.73 -7.44
C TYR A 143 18.83 8.07 -8.05
N ARG A 144 19.00 9.28 -8.60
CA ARG A 144 20.27 9.75 -9.16
C ARG A 144 21.38 9.75 -8.11
N LEU A 145 21.09 10.25 -6.90
CA LEU A 145 22.02 10.26 -5.78
C LEU A 145 22.49 8.84 -5.41
N ALA A 146 21.53 7.94 -5.25
CA ALA A 146 21.83 6.53 -4.90
C ALA A 146 22.66 5.86 -6.00
N ARG A 147 22.34 6.09 -7.29
CA ARG A 147 23.06 5.52 -8.42
C ARG A 147 24.50 6.02 -8.52
N LEU A 148 24.71 7.31 -8.28
CA LEU A 148 26.07 7.88 -8.24
C LEU A 148 26.88 7.36 -7.05
N ALA A 149 26.23 7.20 -5.89
CA ALA A 149 26.87 6.70 -4.67
C ALA A 149 27.21 5.20 -4.78
N LEU A 150 26.37 4.41 -5.45
CA LEU A 150 26.44 2.94 -5.50
C LEU A 150 26.25 2.43 -6.95
N PRO A 151 27.23 2.66 -7.85
CA PRO A 151 27.08 2.31 -9.26
C PRO A 151 26.91 0.82 -9.53
N GLU A 152 27.49 -0.05 -8.69
CA GLU A 152 27.46 -1.50 -8.82
C GLU A 152 26.37 -2.20 -7.96
N THR A 153 25.56 -1.43 -7.23
CA THR A 153 24.54 -1.97 -6.33
C THR A 153 23.16 -1.90 -6.99
N LYS A 154 22.35 -2.93 -6.82
CA LYS A 154 20.93 -2.85 -7.22
C LYS A 154 20.18 -1.86 -6.35
N ILE A 155 19.36 -1.05 -7.00
CA ILE A 155 18.47 -0.10 -6.33
C ILE A 155 17.04 -0.54 -6.56
N CYS A 156 16.31 -0.73 -5.46
CA CYS A 156 14.87 -0.94 -5.49
C CYS A 156 14.17 0.42 -5.41
N LEU A 157 13.30 0.71 -6.36
CA LEU A 157 12.58 1.98 -6.43
C LEU A 157 11.11 1.77 -6.13
N MET A 158 10.66 2.29 -5.00
CA MET A 158 9.25 2.38 -4.63
C MET A 158 8.83 3.83 -4.67
N SER A 159 8.03 4.22 -5.65
CA SER A 159 7.85 5.62 -6.00
C SER A 159 6.55 6.23 -5.52
N SER A 160 5.48 5.49 -5.34
CA SER A 160 4.21 6.02 -4.83
C SER A 160 3.22 4.92 -4.43
N HIS A 161 2.16 5.33 -3.75
CA HIS A 161 1.06 4.45 -3.36
C HIS A 161 0.06 4.24 -4.48
N GLY A 162 -0.57 3.07 -4.45
CA GLY A 162 -1.71 2.71 -5.29
C GLY A 162 -1.35 2.32 -6.72
N SER A 163 -2.23 1.56 -7.33
CA SER A 163 -2.04 1.00 -8.66
C SER A 163 -1.80 2.07 -9.73
N GLU A 164 -2.61 3.11 -9.72
CA GLU A 164 -2.46 4.23 -10.67
C GLU A 164 -1.24 5.10 -10.33
N GLY A 165 -1.01 5.37 -9.05
CA GLY A 165 0.12 6.18 -8.60
C GLY A 165 1.46 5.54 -8.95
N THR A 166 1.62 4.24 -8.76
CA THR A 166 2.83 3.50 -9.15
C THR A 166 3.10 3.66 -10.64
N ALA A 167 2.10 3.42 -11.49
CA ALA A 167 2.24 3.55 -12.94
C ALA A 167 2.55 4.99 -13.41
N GLN A 168 2.09 6.00 -12.66
CA GLN A 168 2.34 7.40 -13.00
C GLN A 168 3.73 7.88 -12.56
N ALA A 169 4.23 7.42 -11.44
CA ALA A 169 5.48 7.91 -10.86
C ALA A 169 6.73 7.33 -11.54
N LEU A 170 6.71 6.07 -11.97
CA LEU A 170 7.85 5.42 -12.61
C LEU A 170 8.35 6.15 -13.87
N PRO A 171 7.49 6.66 -14.79
CA PRO A 171 7.95 7.40 -15.95
C PRO A 171 8.71 8.70 -15.63
N SER A 172 8.56 9.25 -14.41
CA SER A 172 9.30 10.44 -14.00
C SER A 172 10.80 10.17 -13.77
N VAL A 173 11.15 8.90 -13.56
CA VAL A 173 12.53 8.44 -13.37
C VAL A 173 13.06 7.99 -14.74
N VAL A 174 13.89 8.83 -15.35
CA VAL A 174 14.53 8.47 -16.63
C VAL A 174 15.61 7.43 -16.35
N LEU A 175 15.34 6.19 -16.72
CA LEU A 175 16.28 5.09 -16.59
C LEU A 175 17.02 4.87 -17.91
N THR A 176 18.36 4.91 -17.88
CA THR A 176 19.20 4.43 -18.98
C THR A 176 19.13 2.90 -19.07
N SER A 177 19.58 2.30 -20.17
CA SER A 177 19.68 0.84 -20.29
C SER A 177 20.48 0.20 -19.17
N GLN A 178 21.61 0.82 -18.77
CA GLN A 178 22.42 0.34 -17.66
C GLN A 178 21.69 0.47 -16.32
N ASP A 179 21.02 1.60 -16.09
CA ASP A 179 20.25 1.81 -14.86
C ASP A 179 19.13 0.77 -14.72
N ARG A 180 18.45 0.42 -15.82
CA ARG A 180 17.38 -0.59 -15.81
C ARG A 180 17.88 -1.95 -15.34
N LYS A 181 19.04 -2.41 -15.80
CA LYS A 181 19.64 -3.68 -15.38
C LYS A 181 19.97 -3.72 -13.89
N MET A 182 20.20 -2.56 -13.31
CA MET A 182 20.57 -2.39 -11.90
C MET A 182 19.41 -1.84 -11.05
N THR A 183 18.18 -1.91 -11.57
CA THR A 183 16.98 -1.40 -10.86
C THR A 183 15.96 -2.50 -10.69
N GLU A 184 15.42 -2.59 -9.50
CA GLU A 184 14.23 -3.36 -9.16
C GLU A 184 13.08 -2.38 -8.96
N ILE A 185 11.91 -2.73 -9.46
CA ILE A 185 10.72 -1.89 -9.32
C ILE A 185 9.82 -2.49 -8.24
N TYR A 186 9.44 -1.68 -7.27
CA TYR A 186 8.43 -2.04 -6.31
C TYR A 186 7.06 -1.55 -6.77
N SER A 187 6.17 -2.48 -7.06
CA SER A 187 4.79 -2.20 -7.45
C SER A 187 3.84 -2.53 -6.31
N TRP A 188 2.89 -1.67 -6.06
CA TRP A 188 1.80 -1.93 -5.14
C TRP A 188 0.69 -2.67 -5.87
N ILE A 189 0.57 -3.98 -5.63
CA ILE A 189 -0.57 -4.77 -6.12
C ILE A 189 -1.86 -4.27 -5.47
N GLU A 190 -1.73 -3.82 -4.25
CA GLU A 190 -2.80 -3.29 -3.44
C GLU A 190 -2.45 -1.86 -3.01
N PHE A 191 -3.46 -1.02 -2.94
CA PHE A 191 -3.33 0.30 -2.37
C PHE A 191 -3.66 0.25 -0.88
N ASP A 192 -2.67 0.49 -0.02
CA ASP A 192 -2.82 0.48 1.43
C ASP A 192 -4.02 1.28 1.93
N GLY A 193 -4.32 2.36 1.25
CA GLY A 193 -5.36 3.26 1.58
C GLY A 193 -6.78 2.77 1.31
N LEU A 194 -6.96 1.75 0.52
CA LEU A 194 -8.30 1.28 0.11
C LEU A 194 -8.70 -0.05 0.76
N MET A 195 -8.17 -0.37 1.95
CA MET A 195 -8.48 -1.66 2.59
C MET A 195 -9.96 -1.85 2.95
N TYR A 196 -10.75 -0.77 3.01
CA TYR A 196 -12.20 -0.86 3.24
C TYR A 196 -13.01 -1.06 1.97
N LEU A 197 -12.42 -0.76 0.81
CA LEU A 197 -12.98 -1.00 -0.51
C LEU A 197 -12.26 -2.19 -1.16
N TYR A 198 -12.96 -2.96 -1.98
CA TYR A 198 -12.32 -3.99 -2.77
C TYR A 198 -11.51 -3.37 -3.90
N GLN A 199 -10.26 -3.74 -3.98
CA GLN A 199 -9.31 -3.27 -4.96
C GLN A 199 -8.59 -4.46 -5.58
N ASN A 200 -8.36 -4.44 -6.88
CA ASN A 200 -7.62 -5.49 -7.57
C ASN A 200 -6.37 -5.01 -8.31
N SER A 201 -6.09 -3.74 -8.33
CA SER A 201 -4.86 -3.10 -8.86
C SER A 201 -4.40 -3.53 -10.27
N ILE A 202 -5.24 -4.25 -11.03
CA ILE A 202 -4.85 -4.77 -12.35
C ILE A 202 -4.58 -3.65 -13.33
N SER A 203 -5.40 -2.59 -13.32
CA SER A 203 -5.22 -1.44 -14.23
C SER A 203 -3.87 -0.75 -14.07
N GLY A 204 -3.41 -0.57 -12.83
CA GLY A 204 -2.10 0.03 -12.56
C GLY A 204 -0.95 -0.87 -12.98
N ASN A 205 -1.06 -2.16 -12.67
CA ASN A 205 -0.06 -3.14 -13.09
C ASN A 205 0.00 -3.28 -14.62
N GLU A 206 -1.13 -3.26 -15.33
CA GLU A 206 -1.18 -3.26 -16.79
C GLU A 206 -0.46 -2.05 -17.39
N LYS A 207 -0.71 -0.85 -16.85
CA LYS A 207 -0.02 0.37 -17.27
C LYS A 207 1.48 0.32 -17.01
N MET A 208 1.88 -0.17 -15.84
CA MET A 208 3.28 -0.32 -15.49
C MET A 208 3.98 -1.32 -16.42
N MET A 209 3.38 -2.48 -16.66
CA MET A 209 3.95 -3.49 -17.56
C MET A 209 4.04 -2.98 -18.98
N LYS A 210 3.05 -2.24 -19.46
CA LYS A 210 3.10 -1.57 -20.76
C LYS A 210 4.23 -0.55 -20.82
N TRP A 211 4.39 0.29 -19.81
CA TRP A 211 5.50 1.25 -19.76
C TRP A 211 6.85 0.54 -19.79
N LEU A 212 7.00 -0.59 -19.09
CA LEU A 212 8.22 -1.39 -19.13
C LEU A 212 8.46 -2.00 -20.52
N SER A 213 7.41 -2.43 -21.23
CA SER A 213 7.51 -3.06 -22.54
C SER A 213 7.74 -2.09 -23.69
N ASP A 214 7.22 -0.87 -23.59
CA ASP A 214 7.32 0.17 -24.65
C ASP A 214 8.74 0.75 -24.79
N SER A 215 9.64 0.46 -23.87
CA SER A 215 11.02 0.90 -23.95
C SER A 215 11.87 -0.16 -24.65
N SER A 216 12.67 0.26 -25.63
CA SER A 216 13.52 -0.59 -26.48
C SER A 216 14.55 -1.45 -25.71
N ASP A 217 14.70 -1.21 -24.42
CA ASP A 217 15.70 -1.82 -23.54
C ASP A 217 15.05 -2.32 -22.24
N ASN A 218 14.17 -3.29 -22.35
CA ASN A 218 13.15 -3.71 -21.40
C ASN A 218 13.64 -4.44 -20.16
N THR A 219 14.79 -4.16 -19.64
CA THR A 219 15.31 -4.95 -18.52
C THR A 219 15.47 -4.14 -17.24
N VAL A 220 14.38 -3.96 -16.50
CA VAL A 220 14.52 -3.92 -15.04
C VAL A 220 14.89 -5.31 -14.56
N SER A 221 15.71 -5.40 -13.53
CA SER A 221 16.23 -6.70 -13.06
C SER A 221 15.14 -7.54 -12.40
N SER A 222 14.19 -6.93 -11.72
CA SER A 222 13.04 -7.58 -11.10
C SER A 222 11.93 -6.59 -10.75
N ILE A 223 10.77 -7.14 -10.44
CA ILE A 223 9.61 -6.41 -9.94
C ILE A 223 9.22 -7.00 -8.59
N LEU A 224 9.01 -6.13 -7.60
CA LEU A 224 8.50 -6.47 -6.28
C LEU A 224 7.04 -6.05 -6.18
N PHE A 225 6.21 -6.88 -5.58
CA PHE A 225 4.79 -6.60 -5.38
C PHE A 225 4.47 -6.52 -3.90
N ASN A 226 3.83 -5.44 -3.48
CA ASN A 226 3.28 -5.34 -2.13
C ASN A 226 2.03 -6.20 -1.99
N HIS A 227 1.91 -6.92 -0.89
CA HIS A 227 0.89 -7.95 -0.75
C HIS A 227 0.49 -8.16 0.73
N TRP A 228 -0.48 -7.40 1.19
CA TRP A 228 -0.94 -7.43 2.58
C TRP A 228 -2.05 -8.42 2.85
N ARG A 229 -2.99 -8.57 1.90
CA ARG A 229 -4.21 -9.37 2.04
C ARG A 229 -4.24 -10.47 0.99
N SER A 230 -3.66 -11.62 1.35
CA SER A 230 -3.38 -12.73 0.42
C SER A 230 -4.62 -13.21 -0.35
N ALA A 231 -5.75 -13.36 0.34
CA ALA A 231 -6.98 -13.80 -0.29
C ALA A 231 -7.54 -12.77 -1.28
N GLU A 232 -7.55 -11.49 -0.91
CA GLU A 232 -8.06 -10.40 -1.75
C GLU A 232 -7.18 -10.16 -2.98
N ASN A 233 -5.87 -10.21 -2.79
CA ASN A 233 -4.90 -9.87 -3.83
C ASN A 233 -4.53 -11.05 -4.74
N ARG A 234 -5.11 -12.21 -4.53
CA ARG A 234 -4.83 -13.43 -5.32
C ARG A 234 -4.89 -13.20 -6.83
N THR A 235 -5.91 -12.50 -7.29
CA THR A 235 -6.12 -12.20 -8.72
C THR A 235 -5.07 -11.22 -9.24
N SER A 236 -4.77 -10.17 -8.49
CA SER A 236 -3.77 -9.16 -8.85
C SER A 236 -2.36 -9.75 -8.87
N ALA A 237 -2.00 -10.54 -7.87
CA ALA A 237 -0.71 -11.22 -7.81
C ALA A 237 -0.50 -12.17 -9.00
N ARG A 238 -1.56 -12.90 -9.38
CA ARG A 238 -1.50 -13.76 -10.55
C ARG A 238 -1.37 -12.98 -11.86
N PHE A 239 -2.14 -11.91 -12.03
CA PHE A 239 -2.01 -11.03 -13.20
C PHE A 239 -0.58 -10.49 -13.30
N ALA A 240 -0.04 -9.96 -12.21
CA ALA A 240 1.30 -9.42 -12.16
C ALA A 240 2.35 -10.48 -12.56
N THR A 241 2.23 -11.71 -12.05
CA THR A 241 3.12 -12.82 -12.42
C THR A 241 3.02 -13.16 -13.90
N GLU A 242 1.81 -13.25 -14.46
CA GLU A 242 1.62 -13.55 -15.89
C GLU A 242 2.16 -12.40 -16.77
N ALA A 243 1.96 -11.15 -16.36
CA ALA A 243 2.43 -9.98 -17.09
C ALA A 243 3.95 -9.81 -17.07
N THR A 244 4.67 -10.34 -16.08
CA THR A 244 6.15 -10.38 -16.09
C THR A 244 6.69 -11.39 -17.12
N LEU A 245 5.93 -12.41 -17.46
CA LEU A 245 6.31 -13.43 -18.45
C LEU A 245 5.85 -13.05 -19.87
N ASP A 246 4.73 -12.34 -19.99
CA ASP A 246 4.14 -11.90 -21.26
C ASP A 246 3.59 -10.48 -21.11
N ALA A 247 4.39 -9.48 -21.46
CA ALA A 247 4.03 -8.07 -21.38
C ALA A 247 2.82 -7.68 -22.29
N THR A 248 2.37 -8.57 -23.17
CA THR A 248 1.20 -8.36 -24.03
C THR A 248 -0.12 -8.80 -23.37
N VAL A 249 -0.05 -9.33 -22.15
CA VAL A 249 -1.25 -9.74 -21.40
C VAL A 249 -2.05 -8.49 -21.01
N SER A 250 -3.29 -8.40 -21.52
CA SER A 250 -4.26 -7.38 -21.09
C SER A 250 -5.13 -7.90 -19.94
N ALA A 251 -5.72 -6.98 -19.18
CA ALA A 251 -6.68 -7.33 -18.12
C ALA A 251 -7.83 -8.21 -18.66
N GLU A 252 -8.37 -7.90 -19.85
CA GLU A 252 -9.45 -8.69 -20.46
C GLU A 252 -8.99 -10.10 -20.81
N ARG A 253 -7.81 -10.25 -21.45
CA ARG A 253 -7.23 -11.56 -21.79
C ARG A 253 -6.98 -12.39 -20.55
N PHE A 254 -6.47 -11.78 -19.52
CA PHE A 254 -6.25 -12.40 -18.23
C PHE A 254 -7.55 -12.88 -17.60
N TYR A 255 -8.58 -12.05 -17.48
CA TYR A 255 -9.85 -12.47 -16.89
C TYR A 255 -10.52 -13.58 -17.67
N ARG A 256 -10.39 -13.60 -18.98
CA ARG A 256 -10.89 -14.68 -19.84
C ARG A 256 -10.18 -16.00 -19.52
N ALA A 257 -8.85 -15.99 -19.42
CA ALA A 257 -8.05 -17.15 -19.05
C ALA A 257 -8.35 -17.61 -17.62
N TYR A 258 -8.50 -16.66 -16.70
CA TYR A 258 -8.81 -16.93 -15.30
C TYR A 258 -10.20 -17.57 -15.13
N ALA A 259 -11.21 -17.06 -15.83
CA ALA A 259 -12.55 -17.65 -15.87
C ALA A 259 -12.55 -19.08 -16.46
N ASN A 260 -11.73 -19.33 -17.49
CA ASN A 260 -11.54 -20.69 -18.04
C ASN A 260 -10.95 -21.63 -17.00
N ARG A 261 -9.89 -21.21 -16.32
CA ARG A 261 -9.21 -22.02 -15.29
C ARG A 261 -10.16 -22.39 -14.14
N LEU A 262 -10.97 -21.44 -13.69
CA LEU A 262 -11.96 -21.66 -12.64
C LEU A 262 -13.23 -22.38 -13.14
N SER A 263 -13.35 -22.63 -14.43
CA SER A 263 -14.56 -23.23 -15.05
C SER A 263 -15.83 -22.40 -14.80
N ILE A 264 -15.68 -21.06 -14.77
CA ILE A 264 -16.84 -20.16 -14.68
C ILE A 264 -17.66 -20.26 -15.95
N THR A 265 -18.95 -20.58 -15.84
CA THR A 265 -19.85 -20.83 -16.98
C THR A 265 -20.16 -19.55 -17.75
N ASP A 266 -20.55 -18.48 -17.06
CA ASP A 266 -20.83 -17.19 -17.69
C ASP A 266 -19.59 -16.28 -17.71
N LYS A 267 -18.64 -16.62 -18.57
CA LYS A 267 -17.36 -15.89 -18.71
C LYS A 267 -17.56 -14.44 -19.15
N LYS A 268 -18.55 -14.16 -19.98
CA LYS A 268 -18.82 -12.80 -20.48
C LYS A 268 -19.21 -11.88 -19.35
N ARG A 269 -20.20 -12.28 -18.54
CA ARG A 269 -20.62 -11.50 -17.37
C ARG A 269 -19.54 -11.40 -16.32
N PHE A 270 -18.73 -12.45 -16.13
CA PHE A 270 -17.60 -12.39 -15.21
C PHE A 270 -16.58 -11.34 -15.64
N ILE A 271 -16.18 -11.30 -16.91
CA ILE A 271 -15.26 -10.30 -17.45
C ILE A 271 -15.84 -8.90 -17.27
N GLU A 272 -17.14 -8.71 -17.59
CA GLU A 272 -17.83 -7.44 -17.40
C GLU A 272 -17.80 -6.99 -15.93
N ALA A 273 -18.11 -7.87 -15.00
CA ALA A 273 -18.05 -7.58 -13.56
C ALA A 273 -16.65 -7.16 -13.12
N MET A 274 -15.61 -7.86 -13.56
CA MET A 274 -14.23 -7.53 -13.20
C MET A 274 -13.73 -6.24 -13.83
N GLN A 275 -14.20 -5.89 -15.03
CA GLN A 275 -13.94 -4.58 -15.65
C GLN A 275 -14.63 -3.45 -14.88
N LEU A 276 -15.85 -3.68 -14.37
CA LEU A 276 -16.49 -2.71 -13.48
C LEU A 276 -15.73 -2.54 -12.17
N VAL A 277 -15.21 -3.62 -11.58
CA VAL A 277 -14.36 -3.53 -10.39
C VAL A 277 -13.10 -2.72 -10.67
N ASN A 278 -12.40 -2.97 -11.77
CA ASN A 278 -11.25 -2.17 -12.19
C ASN A 278 -11.60 -0.68 -12.34
N ARG A 279 -12.74 -0.39 -12.96
CA ARG A 279 -13.21 0.99 -13.11
C ARG A 279 -13.53 1.65 -11.78
N ALA A 280 -14.13 0.92 -10.84
CA ALA A 280 -14.43 1.42 -9.51
C ALA A 280 -13.14 1.70 -8.72
N ASP A 281 -12.14 0.81 -8.82
CA ASP A 281 -10.83 0.96 -8.20
C ASP A 281 -10.11 2.23 -8.68
N VAL A 282 -9.97 2.41 -9.99
CA VAL A 282 -9.37 3.61 -10.59
C VAL A 282 -10.12 4.87 -10.18
N PHE A 283 -11.45 4.84 -10.24
CA PHE A 283 -12.27 6.00 -9.88
C PHE A 283 -12.13 6.35 -8.39
N ALA A 284 -12.17 5.35 -7.50
CA ALA A 284 -12.04 5.54 -6.06
C ALA A 284 -10.67 6.13 -5.71
N THR A 285 -9.60 5.59 -6.27
CA THR A 285 -8.22 6.09 -6.05
C THR A 285 -8.08 7.55 -6.50
N THR A 286 -8.68 7.92 -7.64
CA THR A 286 -8.53 9.25 -8.22
C THR A 286 -9.45 10.30 -7.58
N ASN A 287 -10.70 9.93 -7.25
CA ASN A 287 -11.76 10.89 -6.93
C ASN A 287 -12.25 10.84 -5.48
N LEU A 288 -11.98 9.77 -4.75
CA LEU A 288 -12.40 9.61 -3.37
C LEU A 288 -11.23 9.78 -2.38
N GLY A 289 -10.03 10.05 -2.89
CA GLY A 289 -8.84 10.20 -2.06
C GLY A 289 -8.65 9.02 -1.12
N ASN A 290 -8.21 9.28 0.09
CA ASN A 290 -7.85 8.25 1.06
C ASN A 290 -9.01 7.82 1.98
N ILE A 291 -10.28 7.85 1.52
CA ILE A 291 -11.42 7.45 2.37
C ILE A 291 -11.34 6.00 2.84
N GLY A 292 -10.66 5.15 2.08
CA GLY A 292 -10.43 3.77 2.43
C GLY A 292 -9.19 3.54 3.29
N PHE A 293 -8.39 4.56 3.58
CA PHE A 293 -7.11 4.44 4.27
C PHE A 293 -7.27 4.31 5.78
N CYS A 294 -6.64 3.29 6.37
CA CYS A 294 -6.94 2.88 7.75
C CYS A 294 -6.48 3.86 8.84
N TRP A 295 -5.45 4.65 8.60
CA TRP A 295 -4.91 5.57 9.60
C TRP A 295 -4.85 7.04 9.14
N MET A 296 -4.95 7.29 7.86
CA MET A 296 -5.02 8.66 7.33
C MET A 296 -6.41 8.92 6.83
N GLY A 297 -7.15 9.74 7.39
CA GLY A 297 -8.28 10.05 6.69
C GLY A 297 -9.52 10.45 7.41
N ALA A 298 -10.58 10.29 6.72
CA ALA A 298 -11.89 10.79 6.99
C ALA A 298 -12.44 10.47 8.38
N TRP A 299 -11.91 9.44 9.04
CA TRP A 299 -12.39 8.92 10.30
C TRP A 299 -11.51 9.29 11.51
N GLY A 300 -10.41 10.01 11.28
CA GLY A 300 -9.52 10.48 12.35
C GLY A 300 -10.05 11.71 13.08
N ASN A 301 -9.40 12.11 14.18
CA ASN A 301 -9.71 13.31 14.94
C ASN A 301 -9.63 14.56 14.04
N GLY A 302 -10.78 15.11 13.67
CA GLY A 302 -10.87 16.30 12.83
C GLY A 302 -10.78 16.05 11.33
N GLY A 303 -10.89 14.80 10.87
CA GLY A 303 -10.98 14.47 9.45
C GLY A 303 -12.12 15.26 8.79
N SER A 304 -11.79 16.08 7.80
CA SER A 304 -12.76 16.87 7.08
C SER A 304 -13.40 16.03 5.99
N TYR A 305 -14.63 15.62 6.18
CA TYR A 305 -15.46 14.99 5.12
C TYR A 305 -15.96 16.01 4.09
N THR A 306 -15.72 17.29 4.30
CA THR A 306 -16.35 18.41 3.57
C THR A 306 -15.92 18.49 2.11
N TRP A 307 -14.75 17.97 1.77
CA TRP A 307 -14.23 17.99 0.41
C TRP A 307 -14.74 16.84 -0.47
N MET A 308 -15.46 15.91 0.14
CA MET A 308 -15.91 14.71 -0.56
C MET A 308 -17.25 14.97 -1.27
N SER A 309 -17.26 14.85 -2.59
CA SER A 309 -18.47 14.96 -3.38
C SER A 309 -19.38 13.75 -3.19
N LYS A 310 -20.64 13.98 -2.82
CA LYS A 310 -21.64 12.92 -2.75
C LYS A 310 -21.86 12.24 -4.10
N ASP A 311 -21.77 12.99 -5.19
CA ASP A 311 -21.92 12.45 -6.54
C ASP A 311 -20.79 11.45 -6.86
N ASN A 312 -19.57 11.73 -6.41
CA ASN A 312 -18.45 10.80 -6.55
C ASN A 312 -18.66 9.51 -5.74
N ILE A 313 -19.18 9.65 -4.50
CA ILE A 313 -19.52 8.49 -3.67
C ILE A 313 -20.61 7.66 -4.34
N ASP A 314 -21.67 8.29 -4.80
CA ASP A 314 -22.81 7.63 -5.47
C ASP A 314 -22.39 6.96 -6.79
N TYR A 315 -21.49 7.59 -7.53
CA TYR A 315 -20.94 7.01 -8.76
C TYR A 315 -20.10 5.74 -8.47
N ALA A 316 -19.16 5.82 -7.56
CA ALA A 316 -18.35 4.65 -7.17
C ALA A 316 -19.23 3.52 -6.62
N ARG A 317 -20.16 3.86 -5.72
CA ARG A 317 -21.15 2.94 -5.18
C ARG A 317 -21.94 2.21 -6.27
N THR A 318 -22.41 2.96 -7.27
CA THR A 318 -23.20 2.40 -8.37
C THR A 318 -22.37 1.40 -9.18
N ILE A 319 -21.11 1.68 -9.46
CA ILE A 319 -20.23 0.76 -10.18
C ILE A 319 -20.00 -0.52 -9.37
N TYR A 320 -19.67 -0.42 -8.07
CA TYR A 320 -19.52 -1.59 -7.22
C TYR A 320 -20.80 -2.40 -7.11
N LEU A 321 -21.98 -1.74 -6.98
CA LEU A 321 -23.27 -2.42 -6.91
C LEU A 321 -23.57 -3.21 -8.21
N ASN A 322 -23.31 -2.62 -9.36
CA ASN A 322 -23.49 -3.28 -10.65
C ASN A 322 -22.57 -4.50 -10.79
N ALA A 323 -21.28 -4.35 -10.43
CA ALA A 323 -20.35 -5.47 -10.41
C ALA A 323 -20.81 -6.59 -9.45
N GLY A 324 -21.21 -6.22 -8.23
CA GLY A 324 -21.69 -7.16 -7.21
C GLY A 324 -22.96 -7.92 -7.67
N ASN A 325 -23.89 -7.25 -8.36
CA ASN A 325 -25.08 -7.90 -8.89
C ASN A 325 -24.74 -8.93 -9.99
N LEU A 326 -23.84 -8.59 -10.92
CA LEU A 326 -23.36 -9.54 -11.92
C LEU A 326 -22.68 -10.76 -11.28
N LEU A 327 -21.79 -10.53 -10.31
CA LEU A 327 -21.11 -11.62 -9.58
C LEU A 327 -22.10 -12.49 -8.82
N LYS A 328 -23.10 -11.89 -8.18
CA LYS A 328 -24.17 -12.61 -7.46
C LYS A 328 -25.00 -13.49 -8.38
N ASP A 329 -25.30 -13.04 -9.60
CA ASP A 329 -26.08 -13.83 -10.57
C ASP A 329 -25.26 -15.00 -11.12
N ILE A 330 -23.96 -14.79 -11.37
CA ILE A 330 -23.05 -15.87 -11.77
C ILE A 330 -22.93 -16.89 -10.64
N LEU A 331 -22.75 -16.43 -9.39
CA LEU A 331 -22.63 -17.29 -8.21
C LEU A 331 -23.84 -18.21 -8.02
N LYS A 332 -25.07 -17.71 -8.25
CA LYS A 332 -26.31 -18.51 -8.16
C LYS A 332 -26.32 -19.69 -9.14
N GLN A 333 -25.62 -19.56 -10.27
CA GLN A 333 -25.57 -20.57 -11.33
C GLN A 333 -24.34 -21.48 -11.21
N THR A 334 -23.44 -21.19 -10.24
CA THR A 334 -22.20 -21.93 -10.06
C THR A 334 -22.42 -23.06 -9.06
N GLU A 335 -21.94 -24.25 -9.37
CA GLU A 335 -22.04 -25.42 -8.52
C GLU A 335 -21.35 -25.19 -7.17
N LYS A 336 -22.07 -25.51 -6.09
CA LYS A 336 -21.58 -25.33 -4.72
C LYS A 336 -20.39 -26.26 -4.45
N GLY A 337 -19.42 -25.78 -3.67
CA GLY A 337 -18.24 -26.54 -3.26
C GLY A 337 -17.12 -26.60 -4.32
N THR A 338 -17.33 -25.98 -5.48
CA THR A 338 -16.27 -25.86 -6.50
C THR A 338 -15.33 -24.66 -6.19
N GLU A 339 -14.12 -24.68 -6.74
CA GLU A 339 -13.18 -23.54 -6.64
C GLU A 339 -13.80 -22.25 -7.19
N ALA A 340 -14.56 -22.36 -8.28
CA ALA A 340 -15.31 -21.22 -8.84
C ALA A 340 -16.33 -20.66 -7.84
N ASN A 341 -17.10 -21.51 -7.18
CA ASN A 341 -18.10 -21.09 -6.20
C ASN A 341 -17.44 -20.40 -5.01
N HIS A 342 -16.37 -20.96 -4.49
CA HIS A 342 -15.62 -20.37 -3.37
C HIS A 342 -15.06 -18.99 -3.74
N TYR A 343 -14.36 -18.90 -4.88
CA TYR A 343 -13.80 -17.62 -5.36
C TYR A 343 -14.88 -16.57 -5.63
N LEU A 344 -15.97 -16.94 -6.34
CA LEU A 344 -17.06 -16.00 -6.63
C LEU A 344 -17.80 -15.54 -5.38
N SER A 345 -17.98 -16.43 -4.39
CA SER A 345 -18.55 -16.05 -3.09
C SER A 345 -17.70 -15.00 -2.39
N PHE A 346 -16.39 -15.21 -2.37
CA PHE A 346 -15.44 -14.28 -1.76
C PHE A 346 -15.50 -12.89 -2.43
N ILE A 347 -15.26 -12.82 -3.75
CA ILE A 347 -15.21 -11.51 -4.42
C ILE A 347 -16.57 -10.81 -4.46
N CYS A 348 -17.68 -11.54 -4.60
CA CYS A 348 -19.02 -10.97 -4.54
C CYS A 348 -19.27 -10.29 -3.18
N ASN A 349 -18.96 -10.98 -2.09
CA ASN A 349 -19.11 -10.44 -0.76
C ASN A 349 -18.20 -9.22 -0.53
N ARG A 350 -16.95 -9.29 -1.01
CA ARG A 350 -15.98 -8.20 -0.86
C ARG A 350 -16.40 -6.94 -1.63
N VAL A 351 -16.91 -7.11 -2.86
CA VAL A 351 -17.47 -6.02 -3.67
C VAL A 351 -18.71 -5.41 -2.99
N LEU A 352 -19.59 -6.24 -2.44
CA LEU A 352 -20.77 -5.75 -1.70
C LEU A 352 -20.41 -5.07 -0.38
N CYS A 353 -19.33 -5.47 0.29
CA CYS A 353 -18.76 -4.73 1.42
C CYS A 353 -18.35 -3.31 1.01
N SER A 354 -17.78 -3.13 -0.19
CA SER A 354 -17.46 -1.79 -0.70
C SER A 354 -18.71 -0.91 -0.84
N VAL A 355 -19.83 -1.49 -1.26
CA VAL A 355 -21.12 -0.77 -1.31
C VAL A 355 -21.55 -0.33 0.09
N LEU A 356 -21.51 -1.23 1.07
CA LEU A 356 -21.87 -0.92 2.46
C LEU A 356 -20.97 0.17 3.05
N TYR A 357 -19.66 0.08 2.80
CA TYR A 357 -18.72 1.11 3.23
C TYR A 357 -19.08 2.49 2.67
N LEU A 358 -19.34 2.56 1.35
CA LEU A 358 -19.71 3.81 0.70
C LEU A 358 -21.08 4.33 1.17
N ASP A 359 -22.04 3.45 1.48
CA ASP A 359 -23.31 3.84 2.10
C ASP A 359 -23.12 4.46 3.49
N ALA A 360 -22.30 3.84 4.35
CA ALA A 360 -21.98 4.38 5.66
C ALA A 360 -21.24 5.73 5.55
N PHE A 361 -20.30 5.83 4.62
CA PHE A 361 -19.54 7.06 4.39
C PHE A 361 -20.44 8.19 3.86
N ARG A 362 -21.34 7.89 2.96
CA ARG A 362 -22.33 8.83 2.44
C ARG A 362 -23.22 9.42 3.54
N GLU A 363 -23.62 8.61 4.53
CA GLU A 363 -24.33 9.11 5.70
C GLU A 363 -23.42 10.02 6.54
N ALA A 364 -22.19 9.59 6.82
CA ALA A 364 -21.25 10.33 7.64
C ALA A 364 -20.89 11.72 7.08
N VAL A 365 -20.82 11.88 5.76
CA VAL A 365 -20.58 13.19 5.10
C VAL A 365 -21.61 14.24 5.51
N ASN A 366 -22.83 13.84 5.88
CA ASN A 366 -23.89 14.76 6.34
C ASN A 366 -23.57 15.39 7.72
N ILE A 367 -22.67 14.81 8.52
CA ILE A 367 -22.32 15.31 9.87
C ILE A 367 -21.81 16.76 9.78
N GLN A 368 -20.95 17.04 8.81
CA GLN A 368 -20.32 18.38 8.67
C GLN A 368 -21.32 19.50 8.41
N GLY A 369 -22.42 19.19 7.71
CA GLY A 369 -23.50 20.17 7.48
C GLY A 369 -24.35 20.48 8.71
N VAL A 370 -24.16 19.72 9.80
CA VAL A 370 -24.95 19.86 11.04
C VAL A 370 -24.10 20.37 12.20
N ILE A 371 -22.80 20.12 12.18
CA ILE A 371 -21.86 20.63 13.21
C ILE A 371 -21.65 22.13 12.99
N GLY A 372 -22.19 22.95 13.91
CA GLY A 372 -21.99 24.41 13.94
C GLY A 372 -21.19 24.84 15.15
N LYS A 373 -20.84 26.15 15.20
CA LYS A 373 -20.16 26.74 16.38
C LYS A 373 -20.98 26.65 17.66
N ASN A 374 -22.33 26.67 17.55
CA ASN A 374 -23.26 26.55 18.67
C ASN A 374 -24.11 25.29 18.45
N GLN A 375 -23.88 24.26 19.28
CA GLN A 375 -24.67 23.04 19.29
C GLN A 375 -26.03 23.27 19.94
N THR A 376 -27.10 23.10 19.20
CA THR A 376 -28.48 23.09 19.72
C THR A 376 -28.93 21.64 20.01
N ALA A 377 -29.97 21.46 20.80
CA ALA A 377 -30.56 20.14 21.03
C ALA A 377 -31.01 19.47 19.72
N GLU A 378 -31.49 20.25 18.76
CA GLU A 378 -31.89 19.76 17.44
C GLU A 378 -30.68 19.29 16.63
N SER A 379 -29.58 20.07 16.59
CA SER A 379 -28.36 19.68 15.89
C SER A 379 -27.71 18.45 16.52
N GLN A 380 -27.72 18.34 17.86
CA GLN A 380 -27.25 17.17 18.57
C GLN A 380 -28.07 15.91 18.19
N ALA A 381 -29.40 16.02 18.22
CA ALA A 381 -30.27 14.91 17.84
C ALA A 381 -30.02 14.45 16.38
N LYS A 382 -29.78 15.40 15.46
CA LYS A 382 -29.49 15.12 14.07
C LYS A 382 -28.12 14.46 13.87
N VAL A 383 -27.07 14.91 14.55
CA VAL A 383 -25.76 14.26 14.54
C VAL A 383 -25.86 12.83 15.08
N LYS A 384 -26.55 12.66 16.23
CA LYS A 384 -26.79 11.32 16.78
C LYS A 384 -27.46 10.40 15.77
N GLN A 385 -28.55 10.86 15.11
CA GLN A 385 -29.30 10.09 14.10
C GLN A 385 -28.40 9.67 12.93
N ILE A 386 -27.54 10.58 12.40
CA ILE A 386 -26.62 10.29 11.31
C ILE A 386 -25.61 9.24 11.74
N CYS A 387 -25.00 9.42 12.90
CA CYS A 387 -24.03 8.45 13.43
C CYS A 387 -24.67 7.08 13.65
N ASP A 388 -25.84 7.01 14.28
CA ASP A 388 -26.55 5.74 14.52
C ASP A 388 -26.86 5.01 13.21
N LYS A 389 -27.27 5.74 12.17
CA LYS A 389 -27.53 5.16 10.85
C LYS A 389 -26.24 4.61 10.19
N ALA A 390 -25.16 5.37 10.21
CA ALA A 390 -23.87 4.93 9.68
C ALA A 390 -23.30 3.73 10.44
N LEU A 391 -23.40 3.72 11.76
CA LEU A 391 -22.98 2.60 12.62
C LEU A 391 -23.76 1.32 12.30
N LEU A 392 -25.08 1.42 12.09
CA LEU A 392 -25.89 0.26 11.69
C LEU A 392 -25.44 -0.33 10.34
N ILE A 393 -25.03 0.50 9.40
CA ILE A 393 -24.50 0.04 8.10
C ILE A 393 -23.13 -0.63 8.32
N PHE A 394 -22.28 -0.10 9.22
CA PHE A 394 -21.01 -0.74 9.55
C PHE A 394 -21.20 -2.08 10.26
N ASP A 395 -22.23 -2.26 11.08
CA ASP A 395 -22.56 -3.58 11.64
C ASP A 395 -22.87 -4.60 10.53
N GLN A 396 -23.58 -4.18 9.48
CA GLN A 396 -23.82 -5.02 8.30
C GLN A 396 -22.52 -5.31 7.53
N TYR A 397 -21.63 -4.32 7.38
CA TYR A 397 -20.31 -4.51 6.78
C TYR A 397 -19.49 -5.55 7.55
N MET A 398 -19.42 -5.39 8.90
CA MET A 398 -18.66 -6.30 9.76
C MET A 398 -19.18 -7.73 9.66
N ALA A 399 -20.51 -7.92 9.74
CA ALA A 399 -21.14 -9.22 9.58
C ALA A 399 -20.84 -9.85 8.22
N LYS A 400 -20.98 -9.06 7.15
CA LYS A 400 -20.72 -9.52 5.78
C LYS A 400 -19.24 -9.87 5.54
N HIS A 401 -18.33 -9.08 6.08
CA HIS A 401 -16.91 -9.34 5.97
C HIS A 401 -16.50 -10.59 6.77
N ALA A 402 -17.11 -10.80 7.94
CA ALA A 402 -16.83 -11.97 8.77
C ALA A 402 -17.21 -13.31 8.09
N GLU A 403 -18.21 -13.30 7.17
CA GLU A 403 -18.59 -14.50 6.39
C GLU A 403 -17.49 -15.00 5.43
N MET A 404 -16.46 -14.19 5.14
CA MET A 404 -15.44 -14.49 4.12
C MET A 404 -14.00 -14.44 4.63
N LEU A 405 -13.82 -14.63 5.93
CA LEU A 405 -12.49 -14.70 6.52
C LEU A 405 -11.74 -15.93 6.00
N GLU A 406 -10.72 -15.73 5.20
CA GLU A 406 -9.86 -16.79 4.68
C GLU A 406 -8.49 -16.82 5.35
N ASP A 407 -8.01 -15.66 5.83
CA ASP A 407 -6.71 -15.52 6.46
C ASP A 407 -6.68 -14.37 7.49
N ARG A 408 -5.55 -14.23 8.18
CA ARG A 408 -5.34 -13.19 9.20
C ARG A 408 -5.37 -11.77 8.64
N GLY A 409 -5.04 -11.59 7.36
CA GLY A 409 -5.14 -10.29 6.70
C GLY A 409 -6.59 -9.82 6.60
N CYS A 410 -7.51 -10.73 6.30
CA CYS A 410 -8.94 -10.44 6.31
C CYS A 410 -9.46 -10.07 7.71
N GLU A 411 -8.98 -10.73 8.77
CA GLU A 411 -9.27 -10.34 10.16
C GLU A 411 -8.79 -8.92 10.47
N GLY A 412 -7.59 -8.55 10.00
CA GLY A 412 -7.02 -7.22 10.16
C GLY A 412 -7.90 -6.10 9.61
N THR A 413 -8.61 -6.34 8.52
CA THR A 413 -9.60 -5.40 7.97
C THR A 413 -10.74 -5.13 8.96
N LEU A 414 -11.26 -6.15 9.65
CA LEU A 414 -12.30 -5.97 10.67
C LEU A 414 -11.81 -5.13 11.84
N VAL A 415 -10.60 -5.42 12.33
CA VAL A 415 -9.96 -4.64 13.41
C VAL A 415 -9.77 -3.18 12.98
N SER A 416 -9.34 -2.96 11.76
CA SER A 416 -9.16 -1.61 11.20
C SER A 416 -10.47 -0.85 11.07
N VAL A 417 -11.55 -1.50 10.59
CA VAL A 417 -12.88 -0.88 10.49
C VAL A 417 -13.41 -0.49 11.88
N TRP A 418 -13.17 -1.33 12.89
CA TRP A 418 -13.53 -0.99 14.26
C TRP A 418 -12.74 0.21 14.79
N ASN A 419 -11.42 0.17 14.65
CA ASN A 419 -10.52 1.18 15.24
C ASN A 419 -10.57 2.54 14.52
N SER A 420 -11.03 2.62 13.29
CA SER A 420 -11.05 3.86 12.52
C SER A 420 -12.49 4.32 12.24
N PRO A 421 -13.25 3.81 11.26
CA PRO A 421 -14.56 4.36 10.96
C PRO A 421 -15.58 4.22 12.12
N ILE A 422 -15.71 3.04 12.73
CA ILE A 422 -16.69 2.84 13.80
C ILE A 422 -16.34 3.68 15.02
N ARG A 423 -15.08 3.65 15.47
CA ARG A 423 -14.62 4.45 16.59
C ARG A 423 -14.75 5.95 16.30
N GLY A 424 -14.38 6.41 15.11
CA GLY A 424 -14.53 7.81 14.70
C GLY A 424 -15.98 8.29 14.78
N LEU A 425 -16.93 7.50 14.28
CA LEU A 425 -18.36 7.81 14.39
C LEU A 425 -18.86 7.85 15.82
N LYS A 426 -18.40 6.93 16.69
CA LYS A 426 -18.74 6.93 18.10
C LYS A 426 -18.19 8.16 18.83
N ILE A 427 -16.98 8.61 18.49
CA ILE A 427 -16.41 9.87 19.01
C ILE A 427 -17.25 11.06 18.57
N TYR A 428 -17.58 11.19 17.29
CA TYR A 428 -18.45 12.28 16.80
C TYR A 428 -19.83 12.26 17.46
N ARG A 429 -20.40 11.07 17.61
CA ARG A 429 -21.69 10.86 18.29
C ARG A 429 -21.66 11.35 19.75
N ALA A 430 -20.56 11.11 20.45
CA ALA A 430 -20.40 11.60 21.84
C ALA A 430 -20.14 13.12 21.89
N GLN A 431 -19.21 13.62 21.10
CA GLN A 431 -18.82 15.04 21.13
C GLN A 431 -19.92 15.97 20.65
N PHE A 432 -20.66 15.59 19.62
CA PHE A 432 -21.61 16.45 18.94
C PHE A 432 -23.06 15.96 18.98
N GLY A 433 -23.30 14.72 19.38
CA GLY A 433 -24.64 14.10 19.47
C GLY A 433 -25.21 14.03 20.89
N GLY A 434 -24.49 14.56 21.88
CA GLY A 434 -24.98 14.65 23.27
C GLY A 434 -25.13 13.31 23.98
N VAL A 435 -24.37 12.29 23.58
CA VAL A 435 -24.37 10.97 24.24
C VAL A 435 -23.05 10.70 24.95
N PRO A 436 -23.01 9.82 25.98
CA PRO A 436 -21.76 9.47 26.64
C PRO A 436 -20.75 8.83 25.69
N MET A 437 -19.45 9.11 25.93
CA MET A 437 -18.35 8.44 25.23
C MET A 437 -18.27 6.98 25.69
N ASP A 438 -18.33 6.06 24.74
CA ASP A 438 -18.29 4.61 24.97
C ASP A 438 -17.08 3.93 24.33
N VAL A 439 -16.14 4.72 23.80
CA VAL A 439 -14.88 4.24 23.21
C VAL A 439 -13.72 5.15 23.61
N PRO A 440 -12.45 4.65 23.60
CA PRO A 440 -11.29 5.49 23.83
C PRO A 440 -11.22 6.65 22.83
N SER A 441 -10.90 7.85 23.30
CA SER A 441 -10.75 9.04 22.47
C SER A 441 -9.47 9.04 21.64
N SER A 442 -8.44 8.31 22.08
CA SER A 442 -7.20 8.10 21.34
C SER A 442 -6.84 6.60 21.27
N LEU A 443 -6.12 6.20 20.23
CA LEU A 443 -5.61 4.83 20.10
C LEU A 443 -4.51 4.55 21.13
N ASP A 444 -3.76 5.58 21.54
CA ASP A 444 -2.71 5.48 22.55
C ASP A 444 -3.27 5.23 23.96
N ALA A 445 -4.56 5.45 24.18
CA ALA A 445 -5.23 5.14 25.42
C ALA A 445 -5.62 3.66 25.55
N VAL A 446 -5.38 2.87 24.53
CA VAL A 446 -5.59 1.42 24.58
C VAL A 446 -4.27 0.78 25.00
N ASP A 447 -4.01 0.74 26.30
CA ASP A 447 -3.17 -0.29 26.92
C ASP A 447 -3.84 -1.67 26.75
N ALA A 448 -4.00 -2.07 25.50
CA ALA A 448 -4.33 -3.46 25.24
C ALA A 448 -3.08 -4.26 25.60
N PRO A 449 -3.15 -5.14 26.62
CA PRO A 449 -2.06 -6.08 26.80
C PRO A 449 -1.85 -6.78 25.46
N PRO A 450 -0.60 -7.04 25.08
CA PRO A 450 -0.33 -7.78 23.86
C PRO A 450 -1.19 -9.05 23.94
N LEU A 451 -2.14 -9.20 23.01
CA LEU A 451 -2.97 -10.39 22.92
C LEU A 451 -2.03 -11.58 23.02
N PRO A 452 -2.23 -12.51 23.97
CA PRO A 452 -1.44 -13.71 23.98
C PRO A 452 -1.60 -14.33 22.60
N ILE A 453 -0.51 -14.41 21.86
CA ILE A 453 -0.49 -15.10 20.57
C ILE A 453 -0.68 -16.57 20.93
N VAL A 454 -1.93 -16.99 20.97
CA VAL A 454 -2.31 -18.40 21.10
C VAL A 454 -2.22 -18.97 19.69
N TYR A 455 -1.15 -19.69 19.45
CA TYR A 455 -0.99 -20.58 18.29
C TYR A 455 -1.31 -22.00 18.70
#